data_f51bc77eabd8021e95bbab4badbc20e6
#
_entry.id   f51bc77eabd8021e95bbab4badbc20e6
#
_cell.length_a   1.000
_cell.length_b   1.000
_cell.length_c   1.000
_cell.angle_alpha   90.00
_cell.angle_beta   90.00
_cell.angle_gamma   90.00
#
_symmetry.space_group_name_H-M   'P 1'
#
loop_
_entity.id
_entity.type
_entity.pdbx_description
1 polymer ?
#
loop_
_entity_poly.entity_id
_entity_poly.type
_entity_poly.pdbx_seq_one_letter_code
_entity_poly.pdbx_strand_id
1 'polypeptide(L)'
;MNKKILSVVLILCVMLAVMPMTAYAAVRAFCPKCDQAQTVRMTCQYANDKWHRCDLTCTVCDNTWNYWQAHTWSGTATCTSGKTCTVCGGSSEPLGHDWSTWTQNSDEKTHTRICKRDASHTETNNCTGGTATCTAKAVCTVCGGEYGEMAAHSFTAEKAEAQYLKSAATCTEKAVYYKSCAVCGLNSEGTADEATFFSGNALDHDWGAWTQNSDEETHTRICKRDA
;
A
#
# COMPACT_ATOMS: atom_id res chain seq x y z
N MET A 1 -20.86 48.69 -15.99
CA MET A 1 -19.66 47.98 -16.44
C MET A 1 -19.94 46.49 -16.43
N ASN A 2 -19.83 45.84 -17.57
CA ASN A 2 -20.31 44.47 -17.78
C ASN A 2 -19.36 43.49 -17.06
N LYS A 3 -19.89 42.53 -16.25
CA LYS A 3 -19.09 41.54 -15.52
C LYS A 3 -18.11 40.73 -16.38
N LYS A 4 -18.40 40.60 -17.68
CA LYS A 4 -17.51 39.96 -18.65
C LYS A 4 -16.26 40.78 -18.96
N ILE A 5 -16.36 42.12 -18.96
CA ILE A 5 -15.22 43.02 -19.21
C ILE A 5 -14.27 43.02 -17.99
N LEU A 6 -14.84 42.98 -16.77
CA LEU A 6 -14.06 42.93 -15.55
C LEU A 6 -13.28 41.61 -15.44
N SER A 7 -13.86 40.47 -15.87
CA SER A 7 -13.19 39.18 -15.87
C SER A 7 -12.04 39.11 -16.88
N VAL A 8 -12.19 39.71 -18.06
CA VAL A 8 -11.12 39.75 -19.09
C VAL A 8 -9.98 40.65 -18.66
N VAL A 9 -10.28 41.79 -18.01
CA VAL A 9 -9.24 42.72 -17.49
C VAL A 9 -8.48 42.05 -16.32
N LEU A 10 -9.17 41.29 -15.43
CA LEU A 10 -8.50 40.57 -14.35
C LEU A 10 -7.61 39.44 -14.86
N ILE A 11 -8.05 38.69 -15.89
CA ILE A 11 -7.26 37.63 -16.52
C ILE A 11 -6.05 38.24 -17.26
N LEU A 12 -6.20 39.40 -17.93
CA LEU A 12 -5.07 40.06 -18.57
C LEU A 12 -4.05 40.61 -17.55
N CYS A 13 -4.51 41.13 -16.40
CA CYS A 13 -3.61 41.58 -15.32
C CYS A 13 -2.86 40.39 -14.67
N VAL A 14 -3.52 39.23 -14.51
CA VAL A 14 -2.87 38.02 -13.96
C VAL A 14 -1.89 37.39 -14.97
N MET A 15 -2.20 37.44 -16.26
CA MET A 15 -1.27 36.96 -17.32
C MET A 15 -0.04 37.88 -17.47
N LEU A 16 -0.16 39.18 -17.20
CA LEU A 16 1.00 40.12 -17.19
C LEU A 16 1.90 39.91 -15.95
N ALA A 17 1.39 39.33 -14.85
CA ALA A 17 2.17 39.04 -13.65
C ALA A 17 2.99 37.74 -13.72
N VAL A 18 2.75 36.88 -14.73
CA VAL A 18 3.42 35.57 -14.92
C VAL A 18 4.43 35.62 -16.09
N MET A 19 4.58 36.73 -16.78
CA MET A 19 5.70 36.89 -17.71
C MET A 19 7.01 36.94 -16.90
N PRO A 20 8.01 36.07 -17.17
CA PRO A 20 9.32 36.27 -16.58
C PRO A 20 9.78 37.67 -16.99
N MET A 21 9.81 38.59 -16.02
CA MET A 21 10.50 39.87 -16.23
C MET A 21 11.96 39.50 -16.46
N THR A 22 12.36 39.46 -17.73
CA THR A 22 13.77 39.60 -18.08
C THR A 22 14.17 40.99 -17.62
N ALA A 23 14.57 41.12 -16.37
CA ALA A 23 15.09 42.35 -15.82
C ALA A 23 16.43 42.59 -16.50
N TYR A 24 16.41 43.43 -17.53
CA TYR A 24 17.63 43.95 -18.13
C TYR A 24 18.29 44.89 -17.11
N ALA A 25 19.13 44.35 -16.25
CA ALA A 25 19.96 45.20 -15.42
C ALA A 25 21.00 45.85 -16.31
N ALA A 26 20.95 47.18 -16.41
CA ALA A 26 22.02 47.96 -17.02
C ALA A 26 23.21 47.96 -16.07
N VAL A 27 24.21 47.16 -16.36
CA VAL A 27 25.42 46.99 -15.55
C VAL A 27 26.60 47.61 -16.32
N ARG A 28 27.59 48.18 -15.61
CA ARG A 28 28.86 48.55 -16.23
C ARG A 28 29.82 47.37 -16.22
N ALA A 29 30.28 46.98 -17.39
CA ALA A 29 31.25 45.91 -17.56
C ALA A 29 32.31 46.29 -18.61
N PHE A 30 33.49 45.70 -18.52
CA PHE A 30 34.54 45.88 -19.51
C PHE A 30 34.11 45.26 -20.84
N CYS A 31 34.08 46.08 -21.89
CA CYS A 31 33.76 45.59 -23.23
C CYS A 31 35.07 45.30 -23.99
N PRO A 32 35.31 44.04 -24.39
CA PRO A 32 36.54 43.65 -25.06
C PRO A 32 36.80 44.38 -26.40
N LYS A 33 35.72 44.82 -27.08
CA LYS A 33 35.83 45.52 -28.37
C LYS A 33 36.05 47.03 -28.21
N CYS A 34 35.45 47.64 -27.16
CA CYS A 34 35.64 49.07 -26.89
C CYS A 34 36.90 49.36 -26.06
N ASP A 35 37.52 48.32 -25.49
CA ASP A 35 38.66 48.35 -24.59
C ASP A 35 38.48 49.29 -23.37
N GLN A 36 37.25 49.39 -22.90
CA GLN A 36 36.89 50.21 -21.74
C GLN A 36 35.57 49.73 -21.08
N ALA A 37 35.31 50.19 -19.85
CA ALA A 37 34.07 49.92 -19.17
C ALA A 37 32.89 50.65 -19.84
N GLN A 38 31.90 49.90 -20.29
CA GLN A 38 30.70 50.38 -20.96
C GLN A 38 29.43 49.94 -20.24
N THR A 39 28.32 50.60 -20.53
CA THR A 39 27.01 50.08 -20.12
C THR A 39 26.67 48.84 -20.97
N VAL A 40 26.27 47.77 -20.33
CA VAL A 40 25.90 46.52 -20.98
C VAL A 40 24.50 46.13 -20.59
N ARG A 41 23.79 45.48 -21.50
CA ARG A 41 22.58 44.71 -21.21
C ARG A 41 23.01 43.31 -20.81
N MET A 42 22.51 42.82 -19.68
CA MET A 42 22.86 41.50 -19.17
C MET A 42 21.61 40.68 -19.01
N THR A 43 21.65 39.45 -19.48
CA THR A 43 20.63 38.42 -19.24
C THR A 43 21.30 37.19 -18.70
N CYS A 44 20.78 36.62 -17.59
CA CYS A 44 21.33 35.43 -17.02
C CYS A 44 20.29 34.28 -17.07
N GLN A 45 20.74 33.10 -17.45
CA GLN A 45 19.91 31.91 -17.64
C GLN A 45 20.46 30.76 -16.80
N TYR A 46 19.56 29.97 -16.22
CA TYR A 46 19.94 28.72 -15.56
C TYR A 46 20.60 27.79 -16.57
N ALA A 47 21.71 27.20 -16.21
CA ALA A 47 22.44 26.27 -17.06
C ALA A 47 22.51 24.86 -16.46
N ASN A 48 22.82 24.75 -15.16
CA ASN A 48 22.86 23.51 -14.41
C ASN A 48 22.87 23.83 -12.90
N ASP A 49 22.91 22.84 -12.04
CA ASP A 49 22.81 22.97 -10.58
C ASP A 49 23.92 23.84 -9.93
N LYS A 50 25.04 24.03 -10.61
CA LYS A 50 26.19 24.78 -10.10
C LYS A 50 26.30 26.17 -10.70
N TRP A 51 25.94 26.33 -11.95
CA TRP A 51 26.27 27.51 -12.74
C TRP A 51 25.05 28.05 -13.48
N HIS A 52 24.97 29.37 -13.55
CA HIS A 52 24.19 30.08 -14.54
C HIS A 52 25.11 30.79 -15.55
N ARG A 53 24.63 30.94 -16.78
CA ARG A 53 25.30 31.68 -17.84
C ARG A 53 24.70 33.04 -17.92
N CYS A 54 25.56 34.07 -17.93
CA CYS A 54 25.16 35.44 -18.18
C CYS A 54 25.72 35.91 -19.54
N ASP A 55 24.82 36.32 -20.41
CA ASP A 55 25.13 36.92 -21.72
C ASP A 55 25.09 38.44 -21.59
N LEU A 56 26.13 39.12 -22.06
CA LEU A 56 26.28 40.55 -22.02
C LEU A 56 26.31 41.10 -23.44
N THR A 57 25.65 42.24 -23.63
CA THR A 57 25.67 42.99 -24.91
C THR A 57 26.06 44.42 -24.63
N CYS A 58 27.13 44.89 -25.23
CA CYS A 58 27.58 46.29 -25.15
C CYS A 58 26.56 47.21 -25.84
N THR A 59 26.10 48.26 -25.17
CA THR A 59 25.13 49.21 -25.73
C THR A 59 25.74 50.21 -26.72
N VAL A 60 27.08 50.23 -26.86
CA VAL A 60 27.81 51.13 -27.75
C VAL A 60 28.21 50.48 -29.05
N CYS A 61 28.66 49.22 -29.03
CA CYS A 61 29.20 48.54 -30.21
C CYS A 61 28.53 47.20 -30.52
N ASP A 62 27.46 46.85 -29.80
CA ASP A 62 26.68 45.60 -29.92
C ASP A 62 27.51 44.31 -29.81
N ASN A 63 28.76 44.41 -29.33
CA ASN A 63 29.57 43.22 -29.06
C ASN A 63 28.96 42.41 -27.96
N THR A 64 28.90 41.10 -28.13
CA THR A 64 28.34 40.15 -27.17
C THR A 64 29.42 39.21 -26.65
N TRP A 65 29.36 38.92 -25.36
CA TRP A 65 30.18 37.90 -24.71
C TRP A 65 29.42 37.27 -23.55
N ASN A 66 29.92 36.21 -22.99
CA ASN A 66 29.29 35.53 -21.86
C ASN A 66 30.30 35.13 -20.80
N TYR A 67 29.79 34.88 -19.61
CA TYR A 67 30.54 34.25 -18.52
C TYR A 67 29.65 33.33 -17.70
N TRP A 68 30.28 32.46 -16.96
CA TRP A 68 29.63 31.52 -16.07
C TRP A 68 29.85 31.96 -14.64
N GLN A 69 28.79 31.93 -13.85
CA GLN A 69 28.85 32.30 -12.43
C GLN A 69 28.07 31.26 -11.61
N ALA A 70 28.58 30.97 -10.40
CA ALA A 70 27.88 30.14 -9.45
C ALA A 70 26.55 30.77 -9.01
N HIS A 71 25.55 29.94 -8.75
CA HIS A 71 24.27 30.42 -8.28
C HIS A 71 24.37 31.12 -6.93
N THR A 72 23.68 32.25 -6.79
CA THR A 72 23.44 32.91 -5.50
C THR A 72 22.04 32.53 -5.03
N TRP A 73 21.97 31.47 -4.21
CA TRP A 73 20.72 30.92 -3.75
C TRP A 73 20.10 31.76 -2.64
N SER A 74 18.79 32.00 -2.71
CA SER A 74 17.96 32.65 -1.70
C SER A 74 16.77 31.75 -1.33
N GLY A 75 16.23 31.98 -0.14
CA GLY A 75 15.14 31.17 0.41
C GLY A 75 15.62 29.88 1.07
N THR A 76 14.67 29.09 1.56
CA THR A 76 14.90 27.79 2.19
C THR A 76 14.31 26.69 1.30
N ALA A 77 15.11 25.68 1.00
CA ALA A 77 14.58 24.51 0.31
C ALA A 77 13.64 23.74 1.22
N THR A 78 12.54 23.25 0.64
CA THR A 78 11.54 22.38 1.30
C THR A 78 11.58 20.97 0.71
N CYS A 79 10.68 20.11 1.13
CA CYS A 79 10.54 18.77 0.55
C CYS A 79 10.23 18.80 -0.94
N THR A 80 9.51 19.83 -1.41
CA THR A 80 8.93 19.91 -2.75
C THR A 80 9.45 21.07 -3.56
N SER A 81 10.15 22.02 -2.94
CA SER A 81 10.66 23.21 -3.59
C SER A 81 12.12 23.46 -3.25
N GLY A 82 12.92 23.78 -4.26
CA GLY A 82 14.30 24.20 -4.09
C GLY A 82 14.44 25.68 -3.68
N LYS A 83 15.67 26.12 -3.46
CA LYS A 83 16.02 27.54 -3.33
C LYS A 83 15.97 28.20 -4.70
N THR A 84 15.71 29.51 -4.73
CA THR A 84 15.70 30.28 -5.99
C THR A 84 17.00 31.07 -6.14
N CYS A 85 17.62 31.04 -7.32
CA CYS A 85 18.76 31.90 -7.63
C CYS A 85 18.29 33.33 -7.84
N THR A 86 18.86 34.26 -7.06
CA THR A 86 18.51 35.70 -7.16
C THR A 86 18.95 36.36 -8.46
N VAL A 87 19.82 35.70 -9.23
CA VAL A 87 20.38 36.28 -10.49
C VAL A 87 19.64 35.75 -11.72
N CYS A 88 19.47 34.45 -11.85
CA CYS A 88 18.85 33.82 -13.03
C CYS A 88 17.41 33.33 -12.82
N GLY A 89 16.89 33.36 -11.58
CA GLY A 89 15.56 32.86 -11.26
C GLY A 89 15.43 31.33 -11.27
N GLY A 90 16.49 30.58 -11.57
CA GLY A 90 16.48 29.13 -11.56
C GLY A 90 16.34 28.56 -10.16
N SER A 91 15.83 27.34 -10.03
CA SER A 91 15.63 26.65 -8.75
C SER A 91 16.68 25.57 -8.54
N SER A 92 17.13 25.42 -7.29
CA SER A 92 17.89 24.22 -6.87
C SER A 92 16.97 23.02 -6.75
N GLU A 93 17.55 21.82 -6.63
CA GLU A 93 16.79 20.64 -6.28
C GLU A 93 16.08 20.80 -4.92
N PRO A 94 14.84 20.29 -4.77
CA PRO A 94 14.17 20.21 -3.49
C PRO A 94 14.86 19.18 -2.57
N LEU A 95 14.63 19.27 -1.27
CA LEU A 95 15.21 18.34 -0.29
C LEU A 95 14.66 16.92 -0.38
N GLY A 96 13.53 16.72 -1.07
CA GLY A 96 12.78 15.48 -1.05
C GLY A 96 12.11 15.22 0.30
N HIS A 97 11.38 14.12 0.40
CA HIS A 97 10.72 13.73 1.64
C HIS A 97 11.65 12.88 2.51
N ASP A 98 11.67 13.16 3.81
CA ASP A 98 12.27 12.30 4.84
C ASP A 98 11.14 11.60 5.58
N TRP A 99 10.75 10.43 5.08
CA TRP A 99 9.61 9.70 5.60
C TRP A 99 9.88 9.05 6.95
N SER A 100 8.87 9.03 7.82
CA SER A 100 8.81 8.17 8.99
C SER A 100 8.66 6.70 8.57
N THR A 101 8.76 5.79 9.54
CA THR A 101 8.27 4.42 9.36
C THR A 101 6.75 4.42 9.12
N TRP A 102 6.26 3.39 8.47
CA TRP A 102 4.85 3.17 8.29
C TRP A 102 4.18 2.80 9.62
N THR A 103 3.05 3.40 9.90
CA THR A 103 2.23 3.14 11.10
C THR A 103 0.83 2.74 10.67
N GLN A 104 0.31 1.66 11.24
CA GLN A 104 -1.06 1.23 10.99
C GLN A 104 -2.06 2.29 11.47
N ASN A 105 -3.09 2.54 10.69
CA ASN A 105 -4.18 3.43 11.04
C ASN A 105 -5.23 2.70 11.91
N SER A 106 -6.07 3.46 12.59
CA SER A 106 -7.15 2.92 13.45
C SER A 106 -8.25 2.17 12.69
N ASP A 107 -8.29 2.25 11.36
CA ASP A 107 -9.21 1.50 10.52
C ASP A 107 -8.78 0.03 10.34
N GLU A 108 -7.59 -0.35 10.82
CA GLU A 108 -6.97 -1.67 10.68
C GLU A 108 -6.85 -2.15 9.21
N LYS A 109 -6.98 -1.27 8.24
CA LYS A 109 -6.95 -1.59 6.80
C LYS A 109 -5.86 -0.86 6.06
N THR A 110 -5.45 0.29 6.58
CA THR A 110 -4.47 1.17 5.95
C THR A 110 -3.30 1.46 6.90
N HIS A 111 -2.21 1.94 6.31
CA HIS A 111 -1.06 2.45 7.05
C HIS A 111 -0.61 3.79 6.46
N THR A 112 -0.07 4.66 7.30
CA THR A 112 0.36 6.01 6.92
C THR A 112 1.81 6.22 7.34
N ARG A 113 2.55 6.99 6.54
CA ARG A 113 3.82 7.60 6.92
C ARG A 113 3.77 9.10 6.74
N ILE A 114 4.56 9.82 7.51
CA ILE A 114 4.58 11.27 7.58
C ILE A 114 5.99 11.77 7.29
N CYS A 115 6.10 12.83 6.50
CA CYS A 115 7.40 13.45 6.27
C CYS A 115 7.87 14.17 7.54
N LYS A 116 9.08 13.84 8.00
CA LYS A 116 9.69 14.47 9.20
C LYS A 116 10.05 15.94 9.01
N ARG A 117 10.20 16.40 7.76
CA ARG A 117 10.47 17.80 7.43
C ARG A 117 9.21 18.66 7.41
N ASP A 118 8.08 18.04 7.05
CA ASP A 118 6.78 18.72 6.96
C ASP A 118 5.66 17.71 7.23
N ALA A 119 5.06 17.82 8.40
CA ALA A 119 4.02 16.89 8.85
C ALA A 119 2.71 16.96 8.04
N SER A 120 2.53 17.99 7.21
CA SER A 120 1.39 18.07 6.29
C SER A 120 1.54 17.11 5.10
N HIS A 121 2.76 16.68 4.79
CA HIS A 121 3.03 15.69 3.76
C HIS A 121 2.89 14.28 4.33
N THR A 122 1.83 13.60 3.94
CA THR A 122 1.51 12.24 4.36
C THR A 122 1.33 11.33 3.15
N GLU A 123 1.62 10.07 3.33
CA GLU A 123 1.33 9.02 2.34
C GLU A 123 0.59 7.89 3.03
N THR A 124 -0.55 7.47 2.46
CA THR A 124 -1.40 6.41 3.01
C THR A 124 -1.62 5.34 1.96
N ASN A 125 -1.41 4.09 2.34
CA ASN A 125 -1.59 2.92 1.49
C ASN A 125 -2.39 1.84 2.23
N ASN A 126 -2.98 0.91 1.47
CA ASN A 126 -3.65 -0.26 2.03
C ASN A 126 -2.65 -1.24 2.61
N CYS A 127 -3.04 -1.90 3.71
CA CYS A 127 -2.31 -3.03 4.24
C CYS A 127 -2.31 -4.19 3.25
N THR A 128 -1.16 -4.83 3.06
CA THR A 128 -0.95 -5.91 2.10
C THR A 128 0.00 -6.97 2.64
N GLY A 129 -0.04 -8.15 2.03
CA GLY A 129 0.83 -9.29 2.38
C GLY A 129 0.32 -10.08 3.59
N GLY A 130 1.07 -11.09 3.98
CA GLY A 130 0.63 -12.03 5.00
C GLY A 130 -0.53 -12.92 4.53
N THR A 131 -0.90 -13.88 5.37
CA THR A 131 -2.03 -14.79 5.13
C THR A 131 -2.83 -14.94 6.40
N ALA A 132 -4.12 -14.67 6.35
CA ALA A 132 -5.03 -14.94 7.46
C ALA A 132 -5.22 -16.44 7.63
N THR A 133 -5.37 -16.86 8.89
CA THR A 133 -5.81 -18.20 9.25
C THR A 133 -7.15 -18.12 9.98
N CYS A 134 -7.76 -19.24 10.30
CA CYS A 134 -8.99 -19.25 11.11
C CYS A 134 -8.75 -18.85 12.59
N THR A 135 -7.50 -18.62 12.99
CA THR A 135 -7.12 -18.25 14.37
C THR A 135 -6.36 -16.91 14.44
N ALA A 136 -5.97 -16.36 13.31
CA ALA A 136 -5.21 -15.10 13.25
C ALA A 136 -5.51 -14.34 11.96
N LYS A 137 -5.59 -13.01 12.06
CA LYS A 137 -5.67 -12.10 10.90
C LYS A 137 -4.37 -12.12 10.10
N ALA A 138 -4.40 -11.64 8.87
CA ALA A 138 -3.18 -11.38 8.09
C ALA A 138 -2.35 -10.27 8.74
N VAL A 139 -1.02 -10.38 8.64
CA VAL A 139 -0.08 -9.35 9.13
C VAL A 139 0.45 -8.58 7.94
N CYS A 140 0.29 -7.26 7.95
CA CYS A 140 0.80 -6.39 6.90
C CYS A 140 2.33 -6.44 6.85
N THR A 141 2.90 -6.77 5.70
CA THR A 141 4.36 -6.87 5.52
C THR A 141 5.08 -5.52 5.56
N VAL A 142 4.34 -4.41 5.48
CA VAL A 142 4.90 -3.06 5.45
C VAL A 142 4.91 -2.42 6.84
N CYS A 143 3.79 -2.44 7.58
CA CYS A 143 3.68 -1.81 8.90
C CYS A 143 3.70 -2.81 10.07
N GLY A 144 3.59 -4.12 9.81
CA GLY A 144 3.56 -5.16 10.84
C GLY A 144 2.22 -5.28 11.59
N GLY A 145 1.21 -4.50 11.25
CA GLY A 145 -0.09 -4.55 11.90
C GLY A 145 -0.98 -5.67 11.35
N GLU A 146 -1.83 -6.24 12.20
CA GLU A 146 -2.85 -7.19 11.78
C GLU A 146 -3.99 -6.48 11.03
N TYR A 147 -4.50 -7.10 9.95
CA TYR A 147 -5.55 -6.49 9.15
C TYR A 147 -6.50 -7.51 8.52
N GLY A 148 -7.68 -7.03 8.10
CA GLY A 148 -8.71 -7.86 7.47
C GLY A 148 -9.41 -8.78 8.46
N GLU A 149 -10.08 -9.78 7.93
CA GLU A 149 -10.80 -10.80 8.71
C GLU A 149 -9.98 -12.08 8.83
N MET A 150 -10.27 -12.90 9.84
CA MET A 150 -9.74 -14.25 9.91
C MET A 150 -10.29 -15.09 8.76
N ALA A 151 -9.54 -16.07 8.30
CA ALA A 151 -10.00 -17.02 7.29
C ALA A 151 -11.10 -17.93 7.85
N ALA A 152 -11.97 -18.42 6.99
CA ALA A 152 -12.94 -19.44 7.35
C ALA A 152 -12.24 -20.76 7.76
N HIS A 153 -12.92 -21.58 8.56
CA HIS A 153 -12.46 -22.92 8.86
C HIS A 153 -12.52 -23.82 7.61
N SER A 154 -11.49 -24.65 7.42
CA SER A 154 -11.45 -25.66 6.36
C SER A 154 -11.54 -27.05 6.97
N PHE A 155 -12.72 -27.66 6.94
CA PHE A 155 -13.01 -28.96 7.52
C PHE A 155 -12.59 -30.13 6.60
N THR A 156 -11.27 -30.25 6.39
CA THR A 156 -10.69 -31.26 5.50
C THR A 156 -9.93 -32.36 6.23
N ALA A 157 -9.60 -32.16 7.50
CA ALA A 157 -8.86 -33.16 8.26
C ALA A 157 -9.78 -34.32 8.74
N GLU A 158 -9.36 -35.54 8.45
CA GLU A 158 -10.04 -36.78 8.84
C GLU A 158 -9.30 -37.43 10.01
N LYS A 159 -9.84 -37.26 11.22
CA LYS A 159 -9.28 -37.80 12.47
C LYS A 159 -10.31 -38.70 13.15
N ALA A 160 -10.02 -40.02 13.18
CA ALA A 160 -10.89 -41.01 13.84
C ALA A 160 -10.62 -41.09 15.36
N GLU A 161 -10.81 -39.94 16.04
CA GLU A 161 -10.63 -39.79 17.49
C GLU A 161 -11.99 -39.57 18.17
N ALA A 162 -12.10 -39.97 19.43
CA ALA A 162 -13.37 -39.96 20.18
C ALA A 162 -14.08 -38.59 20.18
N GLN A 163 -13.32 -37.52 20.21
CA GLN A 163 -13.84 -36.13 20.19
C GLN A 163 -14.52 -35.71 18.88
N TYR A 164 -14.29 -36.46 17.80
CA TYR A 164 -14.89 -36.22 16.49
C TYR A 164 -15.95 -37.27 16.14
N LEU A 165 -16.25 -38.21 17.05
CA LEU A 165 -17.18 -39.30 16.79
C LEU A 165 -18.61 -38.75 16.65
N LYS A 166 -19.23 -38.97 15.48
CA LYS A 166 -20.65 -38.70 15.23
C LYS A 166 -21.53 -39.91 15.60
N SER A 167 -21.16 -41.10 15.14
CA SER A 167 -21.83 -42.35 15.47
C SER A 167 -20.84 -43.50 15.53
N ALA A 168 -21.01 -44.36 16.53
CA ALA A 168 -20.20 -45.57 16.65
C ALA A 168 -20.52 -46.57 15.54
N ALA A 169 -19.59 -47.47 15.26
CA ALA A 169 -19.85 -48.58 14.34
C ALA A 169 -20.95 -49.49 14.90
N THR A 170 -21.81 -49.96 13.99
CA THR A 170 -22.84 -50.96 14.27
C THR A 170 -22.44 -52.29 13.67
N CYS A 171 -23.34 -53.29 13.76
CA CYS A 171 -23.10 -54.58 13.12
C CYS A 171 -22.90 -54.49 11.62
N THR A 172 -23.53 -53.51 10.97
CA THR A 172 -23.59 -53.39 9.52
C THR A 172 -22.95 -52.11 8.99
N GLU A 173 -22.74 -51.10 9.83
CA GLU A 173 -22.23 -49.80 9.43
C GLU A 173 -20.92 -49.46 10.13
N LYS A 174 -20.06 -48.76 9.44
CA LYS A 174 -18.79 -48.21 9.97
C LYS A 174 -19.07 -47.03 10.88
N ALA A 175 -18.14 -46.75 11.80
CA ALA A 175 -18.20 -45.52 12.57
C ALA A 175 -18.11 -44.27 11.64
N VAL A 176 -18.88 -43.24 11.99
CA VAL A 176 -18.90 -41.95 11.31
C VAL A 176 -18.27 -40.92 12.22
N TYR A 177 -17.41 -40.10 11.66
CA TYR A 177 -16.73 -39.03 12.35
C TYR A 177 -16.98 -37.70 11.64
N TYR A 178 -17.06 -36.61 12.41
CA TYR A 178 -16.99 -35.27 11.84
C TYR A 178 -15.58 -34.95 11.34
N LYS A 179 -15.46 -34.32 10.21
CA LYS A 179 -14.18 -33.72 9.78
C LYS A 179 -13.81 -32.54 10.67
N SER A 180 -12.54 -32.30 10.83
CA SER A 180 -12.03 -31.18 11.61
C SER A 180 -11.28 -30.15 10.76
N CYS A 181 -11.20 -28.91 11.26
CA CYS A 181 -10.39 -27.88 10.64
C CYS A 181 -8.93 -28.31 10.67
N ALA A 182 -8.29 -28.28 9.50
CA ALA A 182 -6.89 -28.69 9.35
C ALA A 182 -5.91 -27.77 10.12
N VAL A 183 -6.32 -26.53 10.43
CA VAL A 183 -5.47 -25.54 11.11
C VAL A 183 -5.67 -25.59 12.63
N CYS A 184 -6.91 -25.48 13.13
CA CYS A 184 -7.17 -25.33 14.57
C CYS A 184 -7.76 -26.59 15.21
N GLY A 185 -8.16 -27.62 14.45
CA GLY A 185 -8.73 -28.82 14.96
C GLY A 185 -10.20 -28.70 15.37
N LEU A 186 -10.86 -27.55 15.21
CA LEU A 186 -12.29 -27.41 15.47
C LEU A 186 -13.06 -28.47 14.67
N ASN A 187 -14.03 -29.18 15.32
CA ASN A 187 -14.86 -30.13 14.61
C ASN A 187 -15.95 -29.39 13.77
N SER A 188 -16.46 -30.02 12.71
CA SER A 188 -17.46 -29.41 11.84
C SER A 188 -18.91 -29.58 12.37
N GLU A 189 -19.12 -30.21 13.50
CA GLU A 189 -20.44 -30.44 14.07
C GLU A 189 -21.24 -29.17 14.26
N GLY A 190 -22.46 -29.10 13.75
CA GLY A 190 -23.35 -27.95 13.88
C GLY A 190 -22.95 -26.71 13.12
N THR A 191 -21.90 -26.77 12.30
CA THR A 191 -21.50 -25.66 11.41
C THR A 191 -22.25 -25.72 10.09
N ALA A 192 -22.27 -24.58 9.34
CA ALA A 192 -22.85 -24.54 8.00
C ALA A 192 -22.13 -25.47 7.00
N ASP A 193 -20.85 -25.76 7.26
CA ASP A 193 -19.99 -26.61 6.43
C ASP A 193 -19.76 -27.99 7.11
N GLU A 194 -20.76 -28.52 7.80
CA GLU A 194 -20.67 -29.82 8.46
C GLU A 194 -20.26 -30.89 7.43
N ALA A 195 -19.20 -31.61 7.73
CA ALA A 195 -18.65 -32.66 6.89
C ALA A 195 -18.27 -33.89 7.72
N THR A 196 -18.52 -35.07 7.19
CA THR A 196 -18.24 -36.33 7.86
C THR A 196 -17.43 -37.27 6.97
N PHE A 197 -16.88 -38.32 7.59
CA PHE A 197 -16.21 -39.43 6.92
C PHE A 197 -16.40 -40.74 7.70
N PHE A 198 -16.25 -41.86 7.03
CA PHE A 198 -16.31 -43.18 7.63
C PHE A 198 -14.91 -43.68 8.00
N SER A 199 -14.78 -44.34 9.14
CA SER A 199 -13.52 -44.96 9.54
C SER A 199 -13.75 -46.33 10.21
N GLY A 200 -12.74 -47.20 10.10
CA GLY A 200 -12.82 -48.57 10.63
C GLY A 200 -13.70 -49.51 9.80
N ASN A 201 -14.12 -50.57 10.40
CA ASN A 201 -15.04 -51.59 9.83
C ASN A 201 -16.32 -51.64 10.62
N ALA A 202 -17.41 -52.14 10.00
CA ALA A 202 -18.58 -52.60 10.73
C ALA A 202 -18.18 -53.72 11.69
N LEU A 203 -18.93 -53.84 12.80
CA LEU A 203 -18.59 -54.78 13.89
C LEU A 203 -18.97 -56.23 13.59
N ASP A 204 -19.73 -56.46 12.50
CA ASP A 204 -20.41 -57.71 12.20
C ASP A 204 -21.38 -58.16 13.32
N HIS A 205 -22.21 -59.13 13.05
CA HIS A 205 -23.16 -59.66 14.05
C HIS A 205 -22.47 -60.59 15.01
N ASP A 206 -22.68 -60.38 16.31
CA ASP A 206 -22.39 -61.39 17.38
C ASP A 206 -23.66 -62.13 17.71
N TRP A 207 -23.90 -63.22 16.99
CA TRP A 207 -25.10 -63.97 17.11
C TRP A 207 -25.14 -64.76 18.44
N GLY A 208 -26.26 -64.64 19.12
CA GLY A 208 -26.58 -65.53 20.23
C GLY A 208 -26.87 -66.96 19.77
N ALA A 209 -27.19 -67.86 20.75
CA ALA A 209 -27.64 -69.20 20.45
C ALA A 209 -29.00 -69.18 19.72
N TRP A 210 -29.22 -70.17 18.91
CA TRP A 210 -30.53 -70.38 18.33
C TRP A 210 -31.56 -70.76 19.42
N THR A 211 -32.73 -70.11 19.41
CA THR A 211 -33.85 -70.41 20.32
C THR A 211 -35.04 -70.85 19.48
N GLN A 212 -35.67 -71.94 19.82
CA GLN A 212 -36.90 -72.41 19.15
C GLN A 212 -38.03 -71.43 19.45
N ASN A 213 -38.80 -71.12 18.46
CA ASN A 213 -39.98 -70.25 18.58
C ASN A 213 -41.19 -71.01 19.05
N SER A 214 -42.23 -70.32 19.45
CA SER A 214 -43.47 -70.90 19.96
C SER A 214 -44.30 -71.69 18.92
N ASP A 215 -43.95 -71.57 17.63
CA ASP A 215 -44.54 -72.34 16.54
C ASP A 215 -43.93 -73.70 16.40
N GLU A 216 -42.89 -74.02 17.17
CA GLU A 216 -42.14 -75.29 17.18
C GLU A 216 -41.48 -75.64 15.83
N GLU A 217 -41.66 -74.81 14.78
CA GLU A 217 -41.18 -75.09 13.44
C GLU A 217 -39.98 -74.18 13.06
N THR A 218 -39.86 -73.03 13.70
CA THR A 218 -38.80 -72.04 13.37
C THR A 218 -37.90 -71.80 14.57
N HIS A 219 -36.71 -71.25 14.24
CA HIS A 219 -35.72 -70.84 15.25
C HIS A 219 -35.28 -69.39 14.97
N THR A 220 -35.07 -68.63 16.06
CA THR A 220 -34.58 -67.28 16.01
C THR A 220 -33.26 -67.18 16.77
N ARG A 221 -32.33 -66.33 16.25
CA ARG A 221 -31.18 -65.90 17.05
C ARG A 221 -31.14 -64.37 17.01
N ILE A 222 -30.69 -63.79 18.09
CA ILE A 222 -30.64 -62.36 18.27
C ILE A 222 -29.15 -61.93 18.29
N CYS A 223 -28.82 -60.83 17.65
CA CYS A 223 -27.50 -60.29 17.76
C CYS A 223 -27.32 -59.68 19.17
N LYS A 224 -26.25 -60.06 19.88
CA LYS A 224 -25.99 -59.61 21.26
C LYS A 224 -25.58 -58.10 21.30
N ARG A 225 -25.17 -57.51 20.16
CA ARG A 225 -24.82 -56.07 20.05
C ARG A 225 -26.04 -55.19 19.77
N ASP A 226 -27.14 -55.79 19.34
CA ASP A 226 -28.29 -55.04 18.78
C ASP A 226 -29.59 -55.70 19.37
N ALA A 227 -29.54 -56.00 20.66
CA ALA A 227 -30.62 -56.71 21.42
C ALA A 227 -31.59 -55.73 22.09
#